data_9912186596b2a3f96f2cbf21c03a3a16
#
_entry.id   9912186596b2a3f96f2cbf21c03a3a16
#
_cell.length_a   1.000
_cell.length_b   1.000
_cell.length_c   1.000
_cell.angle_alpha   90.00
_cell.angle_beta   90.00
_cell.angle_gamma   90.00
#
_symmetry.space_group_name_H-M   'P 1'
#
loop_
_entity.id
_entity.type
_entity.pdbx_description
1 polymer ?
#
loop_
_entity_poly.entity_id
_entity_poly.type
_entity_poly.pdbx_seq_one_letter_code
_entity_poly.pdbx_strand_id
1 'polypeptide(L)'
;MNGGSRLRVAIFCLQYFSSSFCLFKKRPYICNTRTPKPLNNAQIGGRFIFIAMSLNFNKSYTTPTSIVQLLRERRLGIADESKALHYIEHIGYYRLSAYLYPMLAEPKSNHRFKPQSTFSNAMSLYRFDKKLRLFLFNEIEKIEVAFRSAIANIVAEETGNIFWMTDASMFANGAKFLRTITLIEKELKSSKEEFIKHFKEKYSNDYPPAWMLVEILPLGTVTRIYENIANNALRKKIAARFGLPVPVFSSWMTVVTLTRNSCCHHTRVWNKENAIMPMQIKKTARAWISSSVSPKRIFYDICILKWFLDIIVPRHNMKTHLKNLLDQYPNVDITAMGFPKNWEEEALWK
;
A
#
# COMPACT_ATOMS: atom_id res chain seq x y z
N MET A 1 0.37 43.71 17.02
CA MET A 1 1.72 43.13 16.91
C MET A 1 1.64 41.66 17.25
N ASN A 2 2.09 40.84 16.39
CA ASN A 2 2.34 39.40 16.40
C ASN A 2 1.39 38.55 15.56
N GLY A 3 1.59 38.63 14.24
CA GLY A 3 1.27 37.58 13.30
C GLY A 3 2.53 36.74 13.06
N GLY A 4 2.46 35.44 13.15
CA GLY A 4 3.61 34.62 12.75
C GLY A 4 3.73 33.27 13.43
N SER A 5 2.77 32.35 13.24
CA SER A 5 3.00 30.91 13.54
C SER A 5 1.92 29.98 12.99
N ARG A 6 1.66 30.02 11.68
CA ARG A 6 0.79 29.01 11.02
C ARG A 6 1.26 28.57 9.64
N LEU A 7 2.55 28.42 9.41
CA LEU A 7 3.07 28.01 8.09
C LEU A 7 4.30 27.09 8.16
N ARG A 8 4.33 26.11 9.07
CA ARG A 8 5.46 25.15 9.16
C ARG A 8 5.08 23.67 9.22
N VAL A 9 3.85 23.28 8.92
CA VAL A 9 3.44 21.86 8.98
C VAL A 9 3.32 21.20 7.59
N ALA A 10 3.35 21.96 6.50
CA ALA A 10 3.08 21.44 5.15
C ALA A 10 4.31 21.03 4.32
N ILE A 11 5.54 21.21 4.79
CA ILE A 11 6.76 21.00 3.97
C ILE A 11 7.48 19.67 4.27
N PHE A 12 7.11 18.91 5.28
CA PHE A 12 7.86 17.72 5.70
C PHE A 12 7.50 16.40 4.99
N CYS A 13 6.49 16.38 4.11
CA CYS A 13 6.07 15.15 3.41
C CYS A 13 6.64 14.96 1.99
N LEU A 14 7.42 15.89 1.45
CA LEU A 14 7.81 15.87 0.02
C LEU A 14 9.22 15.33 -0.27
N GLN A 15 10.04 14.99 0.70
CA GLN A 15 11.43 14.55 0.48
C GLN A 15 11.70 13.04 0.51
N TYR A 16 10.68 12.18 0.65
CA TYR A 16 10.86 10.72 0.72
C TYR A 16 10.62 9.94 -0.59
N PHE A 17 10.54 10.60 -1.74
CA PHE A 17 10.17 9.97 -3.02
C PHE A 17 11.29 9.84 -4.06
N SER A 18 12.56 9.79 -3.69
CA SER A 18 13.63 9.82 -4.73
C SER A 18 14.48 8.56 -4.92
N SER A 19 14.04 7.33 -4.57
CA SER A 19 14.87 6.18 -5.00
C SER A 19 14.21 4.81 -5.21
N SER A 20 12.89 4.70 -5.29
CA SER A 20 12.25 3.39 -5.55
C SER A 20 11.06 3.43 -6.53
N PHE A 21 10.95 4.44 -7.36
CA PHE A 21 9.88 4.57 -8.35
C PHE A 21 10.41 4.48 -9.78
N CYS A 22 11.12 3.43 -10.11
CA CYS A 22 11.42 3.12 -11.49
C CYS A 22 10.85 1.74 -11.81
N LEU A 23 9.64 1.68 -12.36
CA LEU A 23 9.00 0.65 -13.19
C LEU A 23 7.46 0.68 -13.07
N PHE A 24 6.85 1.86 -13.23
CA PHE A 24 5.44 1.90 -13.56
C PHE A 24 5.27 2.21 -15.04
N LYS A 25 4.84 1.21 -15.82
CA LYS A 25 4.29 1.43 -17.15
C LYS A 25 3.13 2.40 -17.03
N LYS A 26 3.33 3.64 -17.50
CA LYS A 26 2.33 4.71 -17.58
C LYS A 26 1.13 4.24 -18.37
N ARG A 27 -0.02 4.05 -17.73
CA ARG A 27 -1.32 4.17 -18.39
C ARG A 27 -1.80 5.60 -18.17
N PRO A 28 -2.16 6.35 -19.23
CA PRO A 28 -2.58 7.75 -19.09
C PRO A 28 -3.95 7.83 -18.42
N TYR A 29 -4.02 8.45 -17.26
CA TYR A 29 -5.29 8.85 -16.65
C TYR A 29 -5.79 10.13 -17.34
N ILE A 30 -7.03 10.07 -17.74
CA ILE A 30 -7.95 11.08 -18.27
C ILE A 30 -7.36 12.48 -18.47
N CYS A 31 -7.07 12.80 -19.72
CA CYS A 31 -6.97 14.17 -20.17
C CYS A 31 -7.20 14.28 -21.68
N ASN A 32 -8.03 15.24 -22.09
CA ASN A 32 -8.28 15.58 -23.47
C ASN A 32 -6.98 15.83 -24.24
N THR A 33 -6.63 14.93 -25.14
CA THR A 33 -5.72 15.25 -26.25
C THR A 33 -6.17 14.48 -27.49
N ARG A 34 -6.37 15.20 -28.57
CA ARG A 34 -6.43 14.62 -29.93
C ARG A 34 -5.14 13.84 -30.13
N THR A 35 -5.26 12.59 -30.56
CA THR A 35 -4.12 11.76 -30.96
C THR A 35 -3.34 12.47 -32.06
N PRO A 36 -2.02 12.71 -31.87
CA PRO A 36 -1.20 13.13 -33.02
C PRO A 36 -1.08 11.97 -34.00
N LYS A 37 -1.20 12.25 -35.29
CA LYS A 37 -0.90 11.29 -36.35
C LYS A 37 0.57 10.86 -36.24
N PRO A 38 0.90 9.59 -36.55
CA PRO A 38 2.29 9.14 -36.53
C PRO A 38 3.09 9.86 -37.59
N LEU A 39 4.15 10.54 -37.20
CA LEU A 39 5.14 11.11 -38.08
C LEU A 39 6.26 10.10 -38.34
N ASN A 40 6.51 9.90 -39.61
CA ASN A 40 7.59 9.21 -40.33
C ASN A 40 8.60 8.34 -39.54
N ASN A 41 8.65 7.07 -39.94
CA ASN A 41 9.63 6.08 -39.56
C ASN A 41 11.03 6.47 -40.11
N ALA A 42 12.01 6.65 -39.24
CA ALA A 42 13.40 6.65 -39.63
C ALA A 42 13.96 5.23 -39.47
N GLN A 43 14.43 4.62 -40.55
CA GLN A 43 15.01 3.29 -40.59
C GLN A 43 16.54 3.44 -40.51
N ILE A 44 17.18 3.02 -39.43
CA ILE A 44 18.62 2.89 -39.33
C ILE A 44 18.93 1.47 -38.85
N GLY A 45 19.55 0.67 -39.72
CA GLY A 45 20.14 -0.63 -39.35
C GLY A 45 19.17 -1.72 -38.89
N GLY A 46 18.00 -1.89 -39.52
CA GLY A 46 17.11 -3.06 -39.30
C GLY A 46 16.47 -3.20 -37.92
N ARG A 47 16.60 -2.22 -37.01
CA ARG A 47 15.91 -2.16 -35.73
C ARG A 47 15.01 -0.94 -35.67
N PHE A 48 13.71 -1.14 -35.48
CA PHE A 48 12.78 -0.05 -35.19
C PHE A 48 13.00 0.44 -33.75
N ILE A 49 13.59 1.61 -33.59
CA ILE A 49 13.66 2.29 -32.30
C ILE A 49 12.40 3.16 -32.20
N PHE A 50 11.41 2.74 -31.40
CA PHE A 50 10.30 3.61 -31.00
C PHE A 50 10.82 4.62 -29.97
N ILE A 51 11.20 5.82 -30.44
CA ILE A 51 11.45 6.94 -29.54
C ILE A 51 10.08 7.46 -29.11
N ALA A 52 9.66 7.07 -27.91
CA ALA A 52 8.50 7.68 -27.28
C ALA A 52 8.85 9.14 -26.94
N MET A 53 8.48 10.09 -27.81
CA MET A 53 8.60 11.51 -27.51
C MET A 53 7.74 11.83 -26.29
N SER A 54 8.36 12.23 -25.18
CA SER A 54 7.66 12.76 -24.02
C SER A 54 7.10 14.14 -24.38
N LEU A 55 5.78 14.28 -24.33
CA LEU A 55 5.11 15.57 -24.52
C LEU A 55 5.21 16.38 -23.21
N ASN A 56 5.45 17.68 -23.33
CA ASN A 56 5.36 18.59 -22.20
C ASN A 56 3.91 18.62 -21.67
N PHE A 57 3.77 18.67 -20.33
CA PHE A 57 2.47 18.86 -19.71
C PHE A 57 2.02 20.31 -19.88
N ASN A 58 0.96 20.53 -20.65
CA ASN A 58 0.45 21.86 -21.04
C ASN A 58 -1.02 22.11 -20.63
N LYS A 59 -1.50 21.41 -19.59
CA LYS A 59 -2.88 21.59 -19.13
C LYS A 59 -2.96 22.71 -18.12
N SER A 60 -3.93 23.60 -18.33
CA SER A 60 -4.27 24.69 -17.41
C SER A 60 -5.07 24.17 -16.19
N TYR A 61 -5.09 24.96 -15.15
CA TYR A 61 -5.96 24.74 -13.99
C TYR A 61 -7.44 24.82 -14.42
N THR A 62 -8.25 23.92 -13.85
CA THR A 62 -9.71 23.90 -14.07
C THR A 62 -10.40 24.10 -12.73
N THR A 63 -11.30 25.08 -12.64
CA THR A 63 -12.02 25.38 -11.40
C THR A 63 -12.98 24.24 -11.02
N PRO A 64 -13.33 24.07 -9.73
CA PRO A 64 -14.31 23.07 -9.29
C PRO A 64 -15.66 23.19 -10.01
N THR A 65 -16.14 24.39 -10.25
CA THR A 65 -17.39 24.64 -11.01
C THR A 65 -17.27 24.15 -12.46
N SER A 66 -16.18 24.49 -13.14
CA SER A 66 -15.92 24.01 -14.50
C SER A 66 -15.79 22.48 -14.57
N ILE A 67 -15.27 21.86 -13.52
CA ILE A 67 -15.21 20.38 -13.42
C ILE A 67 -16.62 19.78 -13.31
N VAL A 68 -17.51 20.35 -12.50
CA VAL A 68 -18.90 19.88 -12.38
C VAL A 68 -19.61 19.99 -13.72
N GLN A 69 -19.46 21.12 -14.42
CA GLN A 69 -20.03 21.30 -15.76
C GLN A 69 -19.49 20.27 -16.75
N LEU A 70 -18.17 20.06 -16.79
CA LEU A 70 -17.52 19.06 -17.63
C LEU A 70 -18.04 17.64 -17.36
N LEU A 71 -18.28 17.28 -16.12
CA LEU A 71 -18.83 15.97 -15.74
C LEU A 71 -20.27 15.79 -16.26
N ARG A 72 -21.09 16.84 -16.22
CA ARG A 72 -22.45 16.83 -16.81
C ARG A 72 -22.41 16.69 -18.33
N GLU A 73 -21.56 17.43 -19.00
CA GLU A 73 -21.36 17.32 -20.46
C GLU A 73 -20.95 15.90 -20.87
N ARG A 74 -20.22 15.21 -20.01
CA ARG A 74 -19.82 13.80 -20.17
C ARG A 74 -20.91 12.81 -19.76
N ARG A 75 -22.13 13.29 -19.46
CA ARG A 75 -23.31 12.51 -19.08
C ARG A 75 -23.26 11.85 -17.70
N LEU A 76 -22.51 12.43 -16.75
CA LEU A 76 -22.61 12.02 -15.34
C LEU A 76 -23.86 12.66 -14.71
N GLY A 77 -24.69 11.83 -14.08
CA GLY A 77 -25.84 12.34 -13.29
C GLY A 77 -25.36 13.02 -12.00
N ILE A 78 -25.70 14.30 -11.84
CA ILE A 78 -25.39 15.11 -10.64
C ILE A 78 -26.70 15.70 -10.14
N ALA A 79 -27.29 15.05 -9.12
CA ALA A 79 -28.57 15.47 -8.56
C ALA A 79 -28.41 16.71 -7.66
N ASP A 80 -27.30 16.82 -6.93
CA ASP A 80 -26.98 17.91 -6.02
C ASP A 80 -25.64 18.51 -6.39
N GLU A 81 -25.69 19.67 -7.07
CA GLU A 81 -24.50 20.36 -7.57
C GLU A 81 -23.67 20.96 -6.45
N SER A 82 -24.33 21.57 -5.46
CA SER A 82 -23.65 22.17 -4.32
C SER A 82 -22.82 21.14 -3.55
N LYS A 83 -23.39 19.96 -3.35
CA LYS A 83 -22.72 18.83 -2.71
C LYS A 83 -21.58 18.26 -3.56
N ALA A 84 -21.75 18.19 -4.89
CA ALA A 84 -20.69 17.74 -5.79
C ALA A 84 -19.52 18.71 -5.77
N LEU A 85 -19.81 20.03 -5.83
CA LEU A 85 -18.83 21.09 -5.73
C LEU A 85 -18.03 21.00 -4.42
N HIS A 86 -18.73 20.90 -3.29
CA HIS A 86 -18.11 20.73 -1.97
C HIS A 86 -17.15 19.52 -1.92
N TYR A 87 -17.53 18.38 -2.48
CA TYR A 87 -16.65 17.21 -2.49
C TYR A 87 -15.44 17.41 -3.43
N ILE A 88 -15.61 18.08 -4.57
CA ILE A 88 -14.51 18.36 -5.49
C ILE A 88 -13.50 19.31 -4.83
N GLU A 89 -13.97 20.32 -4.09
CA GLU A 89 -13.13 21.26 -3.37
C GLU A 89 -12.32 20.62 -2.24
N HIS A 90 -12.95 19.73 -1.44
CA HIS A 90 -12.34 19.18 -0.23
C HIS A 90 -11.60 17.86 -0.43
N ILE A 91 -11.96 17.07 -1.45
CA ILE A 91 -11.30 15.79 -1.76
C ILE A 91 -10.33 15.93 -2.93
N GLY A 92 -10.66 16.82 -3.88
CA GLY A 92 -9.92 17.02 -5.11
C GLY A 92 -10.39 16.11 -6.26
N TYR A 93 -10.61 16.73 -7.43
CA TYR A 93 -11.06 15.99 -8.62
C TYR A 93 -10.11 14.86 -9.02
N TYR A 94 -8.80 15.09 -8.95
CA TYR A 94 -7.81 14.08 -9.32
C TYR A 94 -7.97 12.78 -8.52
N ARG A 95 -8.22 12.90 -7.22
CA ARG A 95 -8.51 11.75 -6.36
C ARG A 95 -9.84 11.08 -6.71
N LEU A 96 -10.89 11.87 -6.92
CA LEU A 96 -12.23 11.36 -7.27
C LEU A 96 -12.26 10.70 -8.65
N SER A 97 -11.44 11.16 -9.59
CA SER A 97 -11.38 10.61 -10.95
C SER A 97 -11.07 9.10 -10.98
N ALA A 98 -10.35 8.60 -9.98
CA ALA A 98 -10.05 7.17 -9.85
C ALA A 98 -11.30 6.30 -9.59
N TYR A 99 -12.35 6.89 -9.01
CA TYR A 99 -13.64 6.22 -8.74
C TYR A 99 -14.66 6.49 -9.86
N LEU A 100 -14.48 7.56 -10.62
CA LEU A 100 -15.26 7.89 -11.80
C LEU A 100 -14.85 7.06 -13.03
N TYR A 101 -13.56 6.75 -13.17
CA TYR A 101 -13.00 6.06 -14.33
C TYR A 101 -13.66 4.70 -14.66
N PRO A 102 -13.99 3.80 -13.70
CA PRO A 102 -14.69 2.56 -14.01
C PRO A 102 -16.10 2.72 -14.55
N MET A 103 -16.70 3.92 -14.34
CA MET A 103 -18.04 4.26 -14.79
C MET A 103 -18.06 4.80 -16.23
N LEU A 104 -16.89 5.00 -16.86
CA LEU A 104 -16.82 5.40 -18.27
C LEU A 104 -17.24 4.26 -19.20
N ALA A 105 -18.00 4.61 -20.25
CA ALA A 105 -18.33 3.71 -21.33
C ALA A 105 -17.09 3.44 -22.22
N GLU A 106 -17.11 2.34 -22.94
CA GLU A 106 -16.09 2.04 -23.92
C GLU A 106 -16.41 2.72 -25.29
N PRO A 107 -15.43 3.21 -26.01
CA PRO A 107 -14.03 3.35 -25.61
C PRO A 107 -13.84 4.50 -24.59
N LYS A 108 -13.11 4.24 -23.52
CA LYS A 108 -12.93 5.22 -22.42
C LYS A 108 -12.27 6.53 -22.85
N SER A 109 -11.60 6.52 -23.99
CA SER A 109 -11.02 7.73 -24.62
C SER A 109 -12.06 8.80 -24.94
N ASN A 110 -13.33 8.44 -25.11
CA ASN A 110 -14.42 9.37 -25.39
C ASN A 110 -14.89 10.11 -24.12
N HIS A 111 -14.42 9.69 -22.94
CA HIS A 111 -14.76 10.26 -21.64
C HIS A 111 -16.27 10.37 -21.35
N ARG A 112 -17.11 9.53 -21.98
CA ARG A 112 -18.55 9.48 -21.74
C ARG A 112 -18.86 8.48 -20.63
N PHE A 113 -19.73 8.85 -19.72
CA PHE A 113 -20.18 7.94 -18.67
C PHE A 113 -21.24 6.97 -19.19
N LYS A 114 -21.27 5.77 -18.62
CA LYS A 114 -22.32 4.76 -18.86
C LYS A 114 -23.68 5.33 -18.44
N PRO A 115 -24.79 4.87 -19.05
CA PRO A 115 -26.13 5.20 -18.55
C PRO A 115 -26.24 4.93 -17.04
N GLN A 116 -27.04 5.73 -16.34
CA GLN A 116 -27.28 5.65 -14.89
C GLN A 116 -26.04 5.88 -14.00
N SER A 117 -24.89 6.26 -14.56
CA SER A 117 -23.73 6.66 -13.75
C SER A 117 -24.01 7.99 -13.05
N THR A 118 -23.82 8.04 -11.75
CA THR A 118 -24.05 9.25 -10.95
C THR A 118 -22.81 9.62 -10.11
N PHE A 119 -22.73 10.89 -9.76
CA PHE A 119 -21.69 11.36 -8.82
C PHE A 119 -21.83 10.66 -7.45
N SER A 120 -23.07 10.35 -7.04
CA SER A 120 -23.37 9.61 -5.80
C SER A 120 -22.75 8.22 -5.82
N ASN A 121 -22.77 7.51 -6.97
CA ASN A 121 -22.16 6.19 -7.12
C ASN A 121 -20.64 6.28 -6.91
N ALA A 122 -19.98 7.29 -7.49
CA ALA A 122 -18.54 7.51 -7.29
C ALA A 122 -18.22 7.81 -5.82
N MET A 123 -19.04 8.60 -5.15
CA MET A 123 -18.90 8.88 -3.72
C MET A 123 -19.14 7.66 -2.84
N SER A 124 -20.05 6.76 -3.22
CA SER A 124 -20.24 5.47 -2.55
C SER A 124 -18.98 4.61 -2.63
N LEU A 125 -18.39 4.49 -3.81
CA LEU A 125 -17.12 3.78 -4.02
C LEU A 125 -15.96 4.41 -3.21
N TYR A 126 -15.87 5.74 -3.19
CA TYR A 126 -14.87 6.45 -2.39
C TYR A 126 -15.00 6.16 -0.90
N ARG A 127 -16.24 6.18 -0.37
CA ARG A 127 -16.52 5.87 1.05
C ARG A 127 -16.24 4.41 1.38
N PHE A 128 -16.63 3.51 0.50
CA PHE A 128 -16.30 2.08 0.63
C PHE A 128 -14.80 1.88 0.71
N ASP A 129 -14.03 2.43 -0.24
CA ASP A 129 -12.57 2.28 -0.29
C ASP A 129 -11.89 2.91 0.94
N LYS A 130 -12.43 4.02 1.47
CA LYS A 130 -11.98 4.59 2.75
C LYS A 130 -12.18 3.60 3.90
N LYS A 131 -13.37 2.99 4.02
CA LYS A 131 -13.67 2.01 5.06
C LYS A 131 -12.84 0.72 4.89
N LEU A 132 -12.62 0.29 3.64
CA LEU A 132 -11.76 -0.84 3.32
C LEU A 132 -10.31 -0.58 3.78
N ARG A 133 -9.76 0.60 3.53
CA ARG A 133 -8.41 0.96 4.03
C ARG A 133 -8.33 0.95 5.56
N LEU A 134 -9.34 1.47 6.25
CA LEU A 134 -9.38 1.46 7.72
C LEU A 134 -9.47 0.03 8.26
N PHE A 135 -10.30 -0.82 7.65
CA PHE A 135 -10.38 -2.23 7.97
C PHE A 135 -9.03 -2.93 7.78
N LEU A 136 -8.40 -2.77 6.61
CA LEU A 136 -7.08 -3.37 6.33
C LEU A 136 -6.02 -2.89 7.31
N PHE A 137 -5.99 -1.60 7.61
CA PHE A 137 -5.01 -1.00 8.52
C PHE A 137 -5.13 -1.55 9.94
N ASN A 138 -6.35 -1.70 10.44
CA ASN A 138 -6.62 -2.31 11.76
C ASN A 138 -6.13 -3.77 11.85
N GLU A 139 -6.29 -4.53 10.77
CA GLU A 139 -5.82 -5.92 10.76
C GLU A 139 -4.29 -6.02 10.59
N ILE A 140 -3.69 -5.12 9.81
CA ILE A 140 -2.24 -5.06 9.58
C ILE A 140 -1.50 -4.64 10.86
N GLU A 141 -2.05 -3.75 11.68
CA GLU A 141 -1.44 -3.31 12.93
C GLU A 141 -1.08 -4.51 13.82
N LYS A 142 -1.99 -5.46 13.99
CA LYS A 142 -1.75 -6.68 14.79
C LYS A 142 -0.59 -7.52 14.24
N ILE A 143 -0.48 -7.61 12.91
CA ILE A 143 0.60 -8.34 12.23
C ILE A 143 1.93 -7.60 12.40
N GLU A 144 1.92 -6.28 12.25
CA GLU A 144 3.10 -5.42 12.43
C GLU A 144 3.67 -5.57 13.84
N VAL A 145 2.83 -5.48 14.88
CA VAL A 145 3.23 -5.65 16.28
C VAL A 145 3.80 -7.05 16.54
N ALA A 146 3.12 -8.10 16.08
CA ALA A 146 3.58 -9.46 16.23
C ALA A 146 4.92 -9.73 15.52
N PHE A 147 5.13 -9.13 14.35
CA PHE A 147 6.39 -9.26 13.60
C PHE A 147 7.54 -8.54 14.29
N ARG A 148 7.32 -7.31 14.79
CA ARG A 148 8.30 -6.55 15.58
C ARG A 148 8.75 -7.33 16.80
N SER A 149 7.80 -7.86 17.57
CA SER A 149 8.08 -8.70 18.74
C SER A 149 8.86 -9.97 18.35
N ALA A 150 8.43 -10.69 17.31
CA ALA A 150 9.07 -11.93 16.89
C ALA A 150 10.53 -11.72 16.45
N ILE A 151 10.80 -10.71 15.62
CA ILE A 151 12.15 -10.47 15.10
C ILE A 151 13.10 -10.00 16.21
N ALA A 152 12.64 -9.10 17.09
CA ALA A 152 13.46 -8.58 18.17
C ALA A 152 13.84 -9.68 19.18
N ASN A 153 12.86 -10.47 19.61
CA ASN A 153 13.06 -11.44 20.69
C ASN A 153 13.75 -12.72 20.20
N ILE A 154 13.33 -13.31 19.08
CA ILE A 154 13.91 -14.56 18.59
C ILE A 154 15.39 -14.41 18.28
N VAL A 155 15.79 -13.31 17.64
CA VAL A 155 17.21 -13.12 17.32
C VAL A 155 18.03 -12.87 18.57
N ALA A 156 17.55 -12.04 19.49
CA ALA A 156 18.25 -11.78 20.76
C ALA A 156 18.38 -13.05 21.61
N GLU A 157 17.31 -13.87 21.71
CA GLU A 157 17.31 -15.14 22.45
C GLU A 157 18.30 -16.15 21.86
N GLU A 158 18.30 -16.34 20.53
CA GLU A 158 19.13 -17.33 19.85
C GLU A 158 20.61 -16.96 19.80
N THR A 159 20.94 -15.68 19.87
CA THR A 159 22.33 -15.21 19.73
C THR A 159 22.94 -14.69 21.03
N GLY A 160 22.12 -14.43 22.05
CA GLY A 160 22.54 -13.70 23.25
C GLY A 160 22.90 -12.24 23.00
N ASN A 161 22.76 -11.74 21.76
CA ASN A 161 23.13 -10.38 21.37
C ASN A 161 21.88 -9.49 21.33
N ILE A 162 21.69 -8.65 22.34
CA ILE A 162 20.55 -7.72 22.40
C ILE A 162 20.70 -6.52 21.46
N PHE A 163 21.92 -6.24 20.98
CA PHE A 163 22.23 -5.16 20.03
C PHE A 163 22.40 -5.65 18.60
N TRP A 164 21.92 -6.85 18.28
CA TRP A 164 22.14 -7.52 17.00
C TRP A 164 21.71 -6.68 15.78
N MET A 165 20.77 -5.75 15.89
CA MET A 165 20.32 -4.91 14.78
C MET A 165 21.39 -3.93 14.28
N THR A 166 22.38 -3.62 15.10
CA THR A 166 23.48 -2.71 14.81
C THR A 166 24.82 -3.44 14.69
N ASP A 167 24.84 -4.76 14.78
CA ASP A 167 25.99 -5.62 14.60
C ASP A 167 26.12 -6.09 13.16
N ALA A 168 27.12 -5.58 12.43
CA ALA A 168 27.35 -5.89 11.02
C ALA A 168 27.52 -7.39 10.73
N SER A 169 28.04 -8.18 11.69
CA SER A 169 28.26 -9.62 11.53
C SER A 169 26.97 -10.42 11.38
N MET A 170 25.85 -9.85 11.80
CA MET A 170 24.52 -10.47 11.71
C MET A 170 23.92 -10.41 10.30
N PHE A 171 24.52 -9.68 9.37
CA PHE A 171 23.91 -9.36 8.08
C PHE A 171 24.68 -9.89 6.88
N ALA A 172 23.95 -10.43 5.89
CA ALA A 172 24.52 -11.02 4.68
C ALA A 172 25.10 -9.97 3.72
N ASN A 173 24.50 -8.78 3.65
CA ASN A 173 24.88 -7.73 2.69
C ASN A 173 25.24 -6.44 3.42
N GLY A 174 26.55 -6.09 3.44
CA GLY A 174 27.06 -4.92 4.12
C GLY A 174 26.52 -3.59 3.58
N ALA A 175 26.29 -3.46 2.28
CA ALA A 175 25.75 -2.23 1.71
C ALA A 175 24.28 -2.01 2.12
N LYS A 176 23.48 -3.10 2.25
CA LYS A 176 22.11 -3.03 2.81
C LYS A 176 22.16 -2.71 4.30
N PHE A 177 23.13 -3.27 5.03
CA PHE A 177 23.34 -2.98 6.45
C PHE A 177 23.64 -1.50 6.68
N LEU A 178 24.60 -0.91 5.96
CA LEU A 178 24.94 0.52 6.08
C LEU A 178 23.73 1.43 5.84
N ARG A 179 22.89 1.12 4.83
CA ARG A 179 21.63 1.85 4.60
C ARG A 179 20.67 1.72 5.78
N THR A 180 20.63 0.55 6.41
CA THR A 180 19.79 0.31 7.59
C THR A 180 20.29 1.12 8.78
N ILE A 181 21.59 1.16 9.04
CA ILE A 181 22.19 1.98 10.10
C ILE A 181 21.86 3.46 9.91
N THR A 182 22.04 4.00 8.69
CA THR A 182 21.66 5.39 8.40
C THR A 182 20.18 5.69 8.72
N LEU A 183 19.28 4.73 8.47
CA LEU A 183 17.86 4.88 8.81
C LEU A 183 17.63 4.80 10.34
N ILE A 184 18.29 3.87 11.03
CA ILE A 184 18.23 3.76 12.49
C ILE A 184 18.68 5.07 13.14
N GLU A 185 19.83 5.60 12.74
CA GLU A 185 20.37 6.87 13.26
C GLU A 185 19.41 8.04 13.03
N LYS A 186 18.80 8.09 11.85
CA LYS A 186 17.80 9.11 11.53
C LYS A 186 16.58 9.02 12.44
N GLU A 187 16.02 7.83 12.61
CA GLU A 187 14.84 7.63 13.47
C GLU A 187 15.20 7.92 14.94
N LEU A 188 16.36 7.47 15.41
CA LEU A 188 16.85 7.76 16.76
C LEU A 188 17.04 9.27 17.00
N LYS A 189 17.57 10.01 15.99
CA LYS A 189 17.75 11.46 16.10
C LYS A 189 16.43 12.21 16.14
N SER A 190 15.44 11.75 15.39
CA SER A 190 14.12 12.40 15.28
C SER A 190 13.11 11.94 16.33
N SER A 191 13.37 10.81 17.00
CA SER A 191 12.46 10.23 17.97
C SER A 191 12.27 11.15 19.19
N LYS A 192 11.00 11.31 19.57
CA LYS A 192 10.57 12.01 20.78
C LYS A 192 10.00 11.08 21.85
N GLU A 193 10.10 9.77 21.60
CA GLU A 193 9.60 8.74 22.50
C GLU A 193 10.32 8.78 23.85
N GLU A 194 9.58 8.72 24.94
CA GLU A 194 10.12 8.85 26.30
C GLU A 194 11.13 7.76 26.62
N PHE A 195 10.90 6.53 26.15
CA PHE A 195 11.84 5.42 26.39
C PHE A 195 13.18 5.62 25.65
N ILE A 196 13.20 6.32 24.50
CA ILE A 196 14.44 6.66 23.79
C ILE A 196 15.19 7.77 24.51
N LYS A 197 14.48 8.79 25.02
CA LYS A 197 15.10 9.85 25.85
C LYS A 197 15.73 9.26 27.11
N HIS A 198 14.96 8.47 27.83
CA HIS A 198 15.44 7.78 29.05
C HIS A 198 16.65 6.89 28.76
N PHE A 199 16.66 6.17 27.63
CA PHE A 199 17.82 5.37 27.25
C PHE A 199 19.06 6.25 27.07
N LYS A 200 18.98 7.36 26.32
CA LYS A 200 20.09 8.29 26.06
C LYS A 200 20.61 8.97 27.35
N GLU A 201 19.74 9.22 28.31
CA GLU A 201 20.12 9.85 29.58
C GLU A 201 20.80 8.86 30.54
N LYS A 202 20.40 7.58 30.48
CA LYS A 202 20.83 6.58 31.48
C LYS A 202 21.99 5.70 31.02
N TYR A 203 22.14 5.47 29.71
CA TYR A 203 23.09 4.51 29.17
C TYR A 203 24.09 5.18 28.20
N SER A 204 25.35 4.72 28.23
CA SER A 204 26.41 5.21 27.35
C SER A 204 26.51 4.47 26.01
N ASN A 205 25.63 3.48 25.77
CA ASN A 205 25.63 2.73 24.52
C ASN A 205 25.20 3.60 23.34
N ASP A 206 25.85 3.46 22.19
CA ASP A 206 25.54 4.22 20.96
C ASP A 206 24.11 3.93 20.46
N TYR A 207 23.62 2.69 20.64
CA TYR A 207 22.33 2.24 20.17
C TYR A 207 21.53 1.54 21.28
N PRO A 208 20.20 1.74 21.28
CA PRO A 208 19.31 0.96 22.14
C PRO A 208 19.23 -0.51 21.69
N PRO A 209 18.82 -1.43 22.58
CA PRO A 209 18.60 -2.83 22.23
C PRO A 209 17.50 -3.00 21.17
N ALA A 210 17.51 -4.15 20.49
CA ALA A 210 16.66 -4.46 19.36
C ALA A 210 15.17 -4.23 19.61
N TRP A 211 14.65 -4.58 20.80
CA TRP A 211 13.25 -4.40 21.16
C TRP A 211 12.82 -2.93 21.30
N MET A 212 13.76 -2.01 21.54
CA MET A 212 13.48 -0.56 21.51
C MET A 212 13.58 -0.02 20.08
N LEU A 213 14.56 -0.49 19.29
CA LEU A 213 14.72 -0.05 17.91
C LEU A 213 13.53 -0.41 17.03
N VAL A 214 12.95 -1.61 17.17
CA VAL A 214 11.82 -2.03 16.35
C VAL A 214 10.59 -1.13 16.53
N GLU A 215 10.42 -0.50 17.70
CA GLU A 215 9.27 0.36 17.98
C GLU A 215 9.32 1.69 17.20
N ILE A 216 10.50 2.21 16.95
CA ILE A 216 10.67 3.49 16.26
C ILE A 216 10.89 3.34 14.74
N LEU A 217 11.21 2.14 14.26
CA LEU A 217 11.51 1.91 12.84
C LEU A 217 10.25 1.72 12.00
N PRO A 218 10.19 2.28 10.78
CA PRO A 218 9.10 1.95 9.84
C PRO A 218 9.05 0.45 9.52
N LEU A 219 7.84 -0.13 9.35
CA LEU A 219 7.65 -1.55 9.03
C LEU A 219 8.52 -2.02 7.86
N GLY A 220 8.60 -1.22 6.79
CA GLY A 220 9.43 -1.54 5.63
C GLY A 220 10.94 -1.60 5.94
N THR A 221 11.40 -0.93 6.99
CA THR A 221 12.78 -1.04 7.46
C THR A 221 12.96 -2.35 8.22
N VAL A 222 12.05 -2.70 9.11
CA VAL A 222 12.07 -3.98 9.85
C VAL A 222 12.01 -5.17 8.88
N THR A 223 11.18 -5.10 7.84
CA THR A 223 11.12 -6.13 6.78
C THR A 223 12.46 -6.30 6.07
N ARG A 224 13.13 -5.19 5.70
CA ARG A 224 14.48 -5.26 5.08
C ARG A 224 15.56 -5.77 6.01
N ILE A 225 15.47 -5.47 7.31
CA ILE A 225 16.35 -6.04 8.34
C ILE A 225 16.21 -7.56 8.34
N TYR A 226 14.99 -8.08 8.43
CA TYR A 226 14.71 -9.51 8.37
C TYR A 226 15.28 -10.18 7.12
N GLU A 227 15.06 -9.59 5.95
CA GLU A 227 15.56 -10.11 4.67
C GLU A 227 17.09 -10.16 4.58
N ASN A 228 17.77 -9.27 5.31
CA ASN A 228 19.23 -9.18 5.32
C ASN A 228 19.91 -9.98 6.44
N ILE A 229 19.19 -10.61 7.35
CA ILE A 229 19.79 -11.51 8.36
C ILE A 229 20.58 -12.62 7.65
N ALA A 230 21.88 -12.77 7.96
CA ALA A 230 22.76 -13.76 7.31
C ALA A 230 22.39 -15.19 7.67
N ASN A 231 22.11 -15.45 8.96
CA ASN A 231 21.79 -16.78 9.45
C ASN A 231 20.38 -17.22 9.01
N ASN A 232 20.32 -18.16 8.08
CA ASN A 232 19.05 -18.67 7.57
C ASN A 232 18.25 -19.48 8.62
N ALA A 233 18.88 -20.03 9.65
CA ALA A 233 18.16 -20.71 10.76
C ALA A 233 17.32 -19.72 11.57
N LEU A 234 17.86 -18.51 11.85
CA LEU A 234 17.12 -17.43 12.49
C LEU A 234 15.92 -17.00 11.63
N ARG A 235 16.14 -16.79 10.32
CA ARG A 235 15.05 -16.45 9.40
C ARG A 235 13.96 -17.51 9.34
N LYS A 236 14.36 -18.81 9.34
CA LYS A 236 13.42 -19.94 9.41
C LYS A 236 12.63 -19.92 10.71
N LYS A 237 13.27 -19.67 11.86
CA LYS A 237 12.61 -19.64 13.17
C LYS A 237 11.57 -18.53 13.25
N ILE A 238 11.91 -17.34 12.76
CA ILE A 238 10.96 -16.21 12.66
C ILE A 238 9.79 -16.56 11.73
N ALA A 239 10.05 -17.04 10.51
CA ALA A 239 9.00 -17.38 9.55
C ALA A 239 8.08 -18.50 10.04
N ALA A 240 8.64 -19.51 10.73
CA ALA A 240 7.90 -20.62 11.31
C ALA A 240 6.89 -20.18 12.39
N ARG A 241 7.18 -19.08 13.12
CA ARG A 241 6.22 -18.49 14.07
C ARG A 241 4.93 -18.03 13.40
N PHE A 242 4.99 -17.76 12.10
CA PHE A 242 3.84 -17.39 11.25
C PHE A 242 3.38 -18.53 10.33
N GLY A 243 3.86 -19.76 10.57
CA GLY A 243 3.46 -20.95 9.81
C GLY A 243 3.91 -20.97 8.35
N LEU A 244 5.00 -20.27 8.01
CA LEU A 244 5.43 -20.05 6.63
C LEU A 244 6.91 -20.42 6.41
N PRO A 245 7.28 -20.90 5.20
CA PRO A 245 8.67 -20.97 4.80
C PRO A 245 9.22 -19.58 4.48
N VAL A 246 10.54 -19.40 4.66
CA VAL A 246 11.22 -18.08 4.50
C VAL A 246 10.86 -17.34 3.21
N PRO A 247 10.87 -17.96 2.01
CA PRO A 247 10.56 -17.20 0.78
C PRO A 247 9.14 -16.67 0.75
N VAL A 248 8.16 -17.45 1.22
CA VAL A 248 6.75 -17.05 1.26
C VAL A 248 6.56 -15.94 2.30
N PHE A 249 7.14 -16.11 3.50
CA PHE A 249 7.06 -15.12 4.55
C PHE A 249 7.65 -13.76 4.12
N SER A 250 8.85 -13.75 3.53
CA SER A 250 9.47 -12.52 3.00
C SER A 250 8.57 -11.82 1.96
N SER A 251 8.05 -12.61 1.01
CA SER A 251 7.16 -12.10 -0.03
C SER A 251 5.86 -11.51 0.57
N TRP A 252 5.26 -12.21 1.54
CA TRP A 252 4.02 -11.76 2.16
C TRP A 252 4.21 -10.54 3.06
N MET A 253 5.31 -10.47 3.80
CA MET A 253 5.63 -9.27 4.59
C MET A 253 5.87 -8.04 3.70
N THR A 254 6.42 -8.23 2.49
CA THR A 254 6.52 -7.15 1.49
C THR A 254 5.12 -6.68 1.06
N VAL A 255 4.19 -7.59 0.78
CA VAL A 255 2.80 -7.26 0.43
C VAL A 255 2.10 -6.55 1.58
N VAL A 256 2.21 -7.06 2.81
CA VAL A 256 1.66 -6.43 4.02
C VAL A 256 2.18 -4.99 4.16
N THR A 257 3.49 -4.78 3.98
CA THR A 257 4.12 -3.45 4.04
C THR A 257 3.56 -2.50 2.96
N LEU A 258 3.41 -2.96 1.73
CA LEU A 258 2.88 -2.16 0.62
C LEU A 258 1.40 -1.82 0.82
N THR A 259 0.61 -2.76 1.30
CA THR A 259 -0.81 -2.56 1.61
C THR A 259 -0.97 -1.58 2.78
N ARG A 260 -0.18 -1.74 3.85
CA ARG A 260 -0.12 -0.80 4.97
C ARG A 260 0.20 0.62 4.48
N ASN A 261 1.24 0.78 3.66
CA ASN A 261 1.62 2.08 3.11
C ASN A 261 0.50 2.67 2.23
N SER A 262 -0.19 1.84 1.44
CA SER A 262 -1.34 2.29 0.65
C SER A 262 -2.47 2.82 1.54
N CYS A 263 -2.72 2.17 2.68
CA CYS A 263 -3.71 2.62 3.65
C CYS A 263 -3.30 3.94 4.32
N CYS A 264 -2.06 4.06 4.80
CA CYS A 264 -1.54 5.27 5.47
C CYS A 264 -1.49 6.49 4.54
N HIS A 265 -1.12 6.28 3.28
CA HIS A 265 -1.07 7.37 2.28
C HIS A 265 -2.42 7.62 1.60
N HIS A 266 -3.49 7.00 2.08
CA HIS A 266 -4.85 7.15 1.56
C HIS A 266 -4.98 6.87 0.06
N THR A 267 -4.11 6.01 -0.51
CA THR A 267 -4.21 5.61 -1.92
C THR A 267 -5.37 4.64 -2.12
N ARG A 268 -5.98 4.65 -3.31
CA ARG A 268 -7.04 3.71 -3.64
C ARG A 268 -6.52 2.27 -3.59
N VAL A 269 -7.24 1.39 -2.89
CA VAL A 269 -6.98 -0.06 -2.84
C VAL A 269 -8.06 -0.87 -3.60
N TRP A 270 -9.31 -0.38 -3.63
CA TRP A 270 -10.38 -0.98 -4.41
C TRP A 270 -10.04 -0.94 -5.91
N ASN A 271 -10.31 -2.04 -6.62
CA ASN A 271 -10.08 -2.19 -8.08
C ASN A 271 -8.70 -1.72 -8.55
N LYS A 272 -7.66 -2.05 -7.78
CA LYS A 272 -6.26 -1.80 -8.10
C LYS A 272 -5.54 -3.12 -8.32
N GLU A 273 -4.66 -3.19 -9.30
CA GLU A 273 -3.71 -4.29 -9.42
C GLU A 273 -2.51 -4.06 -8.52
N ASN A 274 -2.09 -5.11 -7.82
CA ASN A 274 -0.90 -5.09 -7.00
C ASN A 274 0.34 -4.91 -7.88
N ALA A 275 1.25 -4.06 -7.44
CA ALA A 275 2.52 -3.82 -8.12
C ALA A 275 3.46 -5.04 -8.02
N ILE A 276 3.35 -5.79 -6.94
CA ILE A 276 4.13 -6.99 -6.66
C ILE A 276 3.15 -8.13 -6.42
N MET A 277 3.37 -9.25 -7.09
CA MET A 277 2.60 -10.47 -6.85
C MET A 277 3.19 -11.21 -5.65
N PRO A 278 2.38 -11.57 -4.65
CA PRO A 278 2.81 -12.43 -3.56
C PRO A 278 3.20 -13.81 -4.06
N MET A 279 4.22 -14.40 -3.45
CA MET A 279 4.57 -15.80 -3.67
C MET A 279 3.40 -16.69 -3.24
N GLN A 280 3.00 -17.61 -4.13
CA GLN A 280 1.92 -18.56 -3.84
C GLN A 280 2.42 -19.72 -2.99
N ILE A 281 1.61 -20.17 -2.03
CA ILE A 281 1.87 -21.40 -1.29
C ILE A 281 1.51 -22.58 -2.20
N LYS A 282 2.49 -23.43 -2.49
CA LYS A 282 2.27 -24.65 -3.32
C LYS A 282 1.74 -25.83 -2.50
N LYS A 283 2.20 -25.97 -1.25
CA LYS A 283 1.78 -27.02 -0.30
C LYS A 283 1.75 -26.41 1.10
N THR A 284 0.68 -26.64 1.83
CA THR A 284 0.51 -26.22 3.22
C THR A 284 -0.31 -27.23 3.99
N ALA A 285 -0.01 -27.41 5.27
CA ALA A 285 -0.83 -28.23 6.18
C ALA A 285 -2.09 -27.48 6.63
N ARG A 286 -2.15 -26.15 6.44
CA ARG A 286 -3.30 -25.30 6.80
C ARG A 286 -4.17 -25.06 5.57
N ALA A 287 -5.44 -24.80 5.82
CA ALA A 287 -6.38 -24.40 4.77
C ALA A 287 -5.91 -23.11 4.07
N TRP A 288 -5.97 -23.10 2.75
CA TRP A 288 -5.66 -21.97 1.90
C TRP A 288 -6.70 -21.81 0.80
N ILE A 289 -6.67 -20.69 0.10
CA ILE A 289 -7.57 -20.40 -1.01
C ILE A 289 -7.23 -21.19 -2.27
N SER A 290 -8.18 -21.37 -3.17
CA SER A 290 -8.00 -22.06 -4.44
C SER A 290 -7.01 -21.32 -5.36
N SER A 291 -6.38 -22.07 -6.28
CA SER A 291 -5.44 -21.50 -7.27
C SER A 291 -6.09 -20.59 -8.30
N SER A 292 -7.42 -20.58 -8.39
CA SER A 292 -8.20 -19.70 -9.27
C SER A 292 -8.24 -18.24 -8.78
N VAL A 293 -7.95 -18.00 -7.51
CA VAL A 293 -7.94 -16.64 -6.94
C VAL A 293 -6.72 -15.87 -7.42
N SER A 294 -6.95 -14.75 -8.08
CA SER A 294 -5.88 -13.93 -8.65
C SER A 294 -5.01 -13.25 -7.57
N PRO A 295 -3.68 -13.49 -7.57
CA PRO A 295 -2.76 -12.83 -6.63
C PRO A 295 -2.53 -11.35 -6.95
N LYS A 296 -3.12 -10.84 -8.04
CA LYS A 296 -2.95 -9.44 -8.46
C LYS A 296 -3.94 -8.47 -7.81
N ARG A 297 -4.89 -8.97 -7.02
CA ARG A 297 -6.00 -8.17 -6.48
C ARG A 297 -6.02 -8.19 -4.96
N ILE A 298 -6.63 -7.16 -4.39
CA ILE A 298 -6.66 -6.91 -2.94
C ILE A 298 -7.27 -8.06 -2.13
N PHE A 299 -8.16 -8.87 -2.72
CA PHE A 299 -8.71 -10.04 -2.02
C PHE A 299 -7.62 -11.03 -1.62
N TYR A 300 -6.60 -11.22 -2.47
CA TYR A 300 -5.47 -12.08 -2.12
C TYR A 300 -4.68 -11.53 -0.92
N ASP A 301 -4.49 -10.20 -0.87
CA ASP A 301 -3.84 -9.55 0.28
C ASP A 301 -4.68 -9.73 1.55
N ILE A 302 -6.00 -9.61 1.45
CA ILE A 302 -6.95 -9.88 2.56
C ILE A 302 -6.79 -11.33 3.05
N CYS A 303 -6.63 -12.30 2.15
CA CYS A 303 -6.38 -13.70 2.51
C CYS A 303 -5.02 -13.88 3.21
N ILE A 304 -3.97 -13.16 2.78
CA ILE A 304 -2.68 -13.13 3.48
C ILE A 304 -2.86 -12.61 4.91
N LEU A 305 -3.58 -11.50 5.09
CA LEU A 305 -3.84 -10.96 6.43
C LEU A 305 -4.58 -11.96 7.31
N LYS A 306 -5.62 -12.61 6.75
CA LYS A 306 -6.35 -13.66 7.50
C LYS A 306 -5.44 -14.80 7.93
N TRP A 307 -4.56 -15.30 7.06
CA TRP A 307 -3.58 -16.32 7.43
C TRP A 307 -2.76 -15.92 8.65
N PHE A 308 -2.22 -14.71 8.65
CA PHE A 308 -1.43 -14.22 9.79
C PHE A 308 -2.29 -14.13 11.05
N LEU A 309 -3.50 -13.58 10.95
CA LEU A 309 -4.40 -13.40 12.09
C LEU A 309 -4.85 -14.73 12.69
N ASP A 310 -5.13 -15.73 11.88
CA ASP A 310 -5.49 -17.09 12.35
C ASP A 310 -4.40 -17.71 13.23
N ILE A 311 -3.16 -17.22 13.14
CA ILE A 311 -2.03 -17.70 13.93
C ILE A 311 -1.80 -16.82 15.16
N ILE A 312 -1.78 -15.48 14.98
CA ILE A 312 -1.39 -14.54 16.03
C ILE A 312 -2.55 -14.12 16.93
N VAL A 313 -3.79 -14.15 16.42
CA VAL A 313 -5.01 -13.80 17.16
C VAL A 313 -6.12 -14.80 16.79
N PRO A 314 -6.08 -16.07 17.23
CA PRO A 314 -6.99 -17.12 16.75
C PRO A 314 -8.49 -16.83 16.90
N ARG A 315 -8.85 -15.94 17.83
CA ARG A 315 -10.25 -15.53 18.08
C ARG A 315 -10.60 -14.19 17.43
N HIS A 316 -9.92 -13.81 16.32
CA HIS A 316 -10.23 -12.58 15.61
C HIS A 316 -11.59 -12.68 14.89
N ASN A 317 -12.20 -11.52 14.63
CA ASN A 317 -13.51 -11.39 13.96
C ASN A 317 -13.40 -10.78 12.55
N MET A 318 -12.24 -10.94 11.89
CA MET A 318 -11.96 -10.34 10.58
C MET A 318 -13.01 -10.71 9.53
N LYS A 319 -13.46 -11.99 9.48
CA LYS A 319 -14.49 -12.44 8.52
C LYS A 319 -15.79 -11.67 8.71
N THR A 320 -16.26 -11.54 9.94
CA THR A 320 -17.48 -10.80 10.29
C THR A 320 -17.35 -9.32 9.92
N HIS A 321 -16.23 -8.68 10.23
CA HIS A 321 -16.01 -7.27 9.89
C HIS A 321 -15.97 -7.05 8.38
N LEU A 322 -15.30 -7.94 7.63
CA LEU A 322 -15.28 -7.87 6.17
C LEU A 322 -16.68 -8.01 5.60
N LYS A 323 -17.45 -9.02 6.06
CA LYS A 323 -18.83 -9.24 5.62
C LYS A 323 -19.70 -8.00 5.88
N ASN A 324 -19.68 -7.48 7.10
CA ASN A 324 -20.42 -6.27 7.47
C ASN A 324 -20.06 -5.07 6.58
N LEU A 325 -18.77 -4.93 6.22
CA LEU A 325 -18.34 -3.89 5.30
C LEU A 325 -18.94 -4.09 3.90
N LEU A 326 -18.93 -5.32 3.37
CA LEU A 326 -19.49 -5.62 2.05
C LEU A 326 -21.02 -5.42 2.03
N ASP A 327 -21.71 -5.85 3.07
CA ASP A 327 -23.18 -5.71 3.21
C ASP A 327 -23.63 -4.24 3.27
N GLN A 328 -22.80 -3.34 3.84
CA GLN A 328 -23.06 -1.90 3.84
C GLN A 328 -22.97 -1.26 2.44
N TYR A 329 -22.35 -1.93 1.48
CA TYR A 329 -22.12 -1.41 0.14
C TYR A 329 -22.46 -2.44 -0.95
N PRO A 330 -23.73 -2.91 -1.03
CA PRO A 330 -24.14 -4.02 -1.90
C PRO A 330 -23.95 -3.73 -3.39
N ASN A 331 -23.87 -2.46 -3.78
CA ASN A 331 -23.69 -2.03 -5.17
C ASN A 331 -22.20 -1.94 -5.58
N VAL A 332 -21.27 -2.26 -4.68
CA VAL A 332 -19.84 -2.29 -5.02
C VAL A 332 -19.49 -3.61 -5.68
N ASP A 333 -18.91 -3.53 -6.87
CA ASP A 333 -18.41 -4.72 -7.55
C ASP A 333 -17.16 -5.27 -6.82
N ILE A 334 -17.39 -6.34 -6.03
CA ILE A 334 -16.32 -7.03 -5.31
C ILE A 334 -15.47 -7.92 -6.22
N THR A 335 -15.98 -8.30 -7.41
CA THR A 335 -15.20 -9.08 -8.38
C THR A 335 -14.02 -8.26 -8.93
N ALA A 336 -14.19 -6.94 -9.03
CA ALA A 336 -13.12 -6.00 -9.36
C ALA A 336 -11.98 -5.98 -8.33
N MET A 337 -12.22 -6.47 -7.10
CA MET A 337 -11.23 -6.66 -6.05
C MET A 337 -10.63 -8.07 -6.05
N GLY A 338 -11.10 -8.97 -6.91
CA GLY A 338 -10.64 -10.35 -7.01
C GLY A 338 -11.38 -11.36 -6.14
N PHE A 339 -12.52 -10.99 -5.55
CA PHE A 339 -13.36 -11.93 -4.81
C PHE A 339 -13.98 -12.95 -5.76
N PRO A 340 -13.86 -14.27 -5.50
CA PRO A 340 -14.68 -15.25 -6.17
C PRO A 340 -16.13 -15.14 -5.69
N LYS A 341 -17.09 -15.63 -6.48
CA LYS A 341 -18.53 -15.55 -6.13
C LYS A 341 -18.81 -16.12 -4.74
N ASN A 342 -18.21 -17.26 -4.43
CA ASN A 342 -18.41 -17.99 -3.17
C ASN A 342 -17.17 -17.87 -2.28
N TRP A 343 -16.63 -16.66 -2.10
CA TRP A 343 -15.40 -16.46 -1.33
C TRP A 343 -15.47 -16.97 0.11
N GLU A 344 -16.66 -16.99 0.71
CA GLU A 344 -16.90 -17.53 2.07
C GLU A 344 -16.74 -19.05 2.15
N GLU A 345 -16.82 -19.76 1.01
CA GLU A 345 -16.65 -21.22 0.89
C GLU A 345 -15.19 -21.61 0.63
N GLU A 346 -14.31 -20.67 0.34
CA GLU A 346 -12.88 -20.94 0.23
C GLU A 346 -12.35 -21.51 1.55
N ALA A 347 -11.47 -22.50 1.47
CA ALA A 347 -11.03 -23.27 2.63
C ALA A 347 -10.45 -22.41 3.78
N LEU A 348 -9.78 -21.32 3.44
CA LEU A 348 -9.27 -20.34 4.41
C LEU A 348 -10.40 -19.62 5.19
N TRP A 349 -11.58 -19.50 4.61
CA TRP A 349 -12.69 -18.69 5.15
C TRP A 349 -13.78 -19.52 5.84
N LYS A 350 -13.69 -20.84 5.78
CA LYS A 350 -14.53 -21.76 6.56
C LYS A 350 -14.08 -21.80 8.01
#